data_1bc43086d305194a9a2b03950da6196c
#
_entry.id   1bc43086d305194a9a2b03950da6196c
#
_cell.length_a   1.000
_cell.length_b   1.000
_cell.length_c   1.000
_cell.angle_alpha   90.00
_cell.angle_beta   90.00
_cell.angle_gamma   90.00
#
_symmetry.space_group_name_H-M   'P 1'
#
loop_
_entity.id
_entity.type
_entity.pdbx_description
1 polymer ?
#
loop_
_entity_poly.entity_id
_entity_poly.type
_entity_poly.pdbx_seq_one_letter_code
_entity_poly.pdbx_strand_id
1 'polypeptide(L)'
;EMSASLVGSEMCIRDSYYDAEKAPYDALLNEYERGVDTQQLDVFFDTLRKGLVPLIRAIGEKPQIDDSFLHLEYPVEQQKAFADYLMEVMGLDRGHCGLGETEHPFTLEFNNKDVRITTNYDLHNVASSMYSVLHEGGHALYELGIRDDLQYTCLTGGVSMGVHESQSRFYENLIGRSRAFIGAIYPKVQEFFPAQLGNVTAEQFYRAVNKVEPLSLIHI
;
A
#
# COMPACT_ATOMS: atom_id res chain seq x y z
N GLU A 1 -19.88 26.95 8.61
CA GLU A 1 -19.77 26.60 7.18
C GLU A 1 -18.60 27.38 6.57
N MET A 2 -17.41 26.77 6.54
CA MET A 2 -16.35 27.30 5.66
C MET A 2 -16.77 26.98 4.23
N SER A 3 -17.05 28.02 3.44
CA SER A 3 -17.47 27.81 2.06
C SER A 3 -16.32 27.25 1.22
N ALA A 4 -16.62 26.34 0.29
CA ALA A 4 -15.65 25.79 -0.66
C ALA A 4 -14.87 26.89 -1.44
N SER A 5 -15.42 28.12 -1.52
CA SER A 5 -14.77 29.26 -2.15
C SER A 5 -13.59 29.81 -1.35
N LEU A 6 -13.58 29.71 -0.02
CA LEU A 6 -12.46 30.11 0.83
C LEU A 6 -11.28 29.14 0.65
N VAL A 7 -11.53 27.85 0.57
CA VAL A 7 -10.49 26.84 0.31
C VAL A 7 -9.84 27.08 -1.05
N GLY A 8 -10.62 27.36 -2.10
CA GLY A 8 -10.09 27.68 -3.42
C GLY A 8 -9.26 28.98 -3.42
N SER A 9 -9.67 30.01 -2.68
CA SER A 9 -8.93 31.27 -2.59
C SER A 9 -7.61 31.14 -1.82
N GLU A 10 -7.60 30.36 -0.74
CA GLU A 10 -6.36 30.08 0.01
C GLU A 10 -5.36 29.26 -0.82
N MET A 11 -5.82 28.30 -1.61
CA MET A 11 -4.97 27.57 -2.55
C MET A 11 -4.36 28.52 -3.58
N CYS A 12 -5.14 29.37 -4.24
CA CYS A 12 -4.64 30.34 -5.21
C CYS A 12 -3.63 31.34 -4.60
N ILE A 13 -3.85 31.76 -3.35
CA ILE A 13 -2.91 32.64 -2.63
C ILE A 13 -1.60 31.89 -2.33
N ARG A 14 -1.67 30.63 -1.88
CA ARG A 14 -0.49 29.80 -1.67
C ARG A 14 0.30 29.61 -2.96
N ASP A 15 -0.36 29.21 -4.02
CA ASP A 15 0.25 28.95 -5.33
C ASP A 15 1.05 30.18 -5.82
N SER A 16 0.53 31.37 -5.61
CA SER A 16 1.22 32.63 -6.02
C SER A 16 2.51 32.91 -5.24
N TYR A 17 2.73 32.31 -4.08
CA TYR A 17 3.95 32.41 -3.28
C TYR A 17 5.03 31.41 -3.62
N TYR A 18 4.68 30.27 -4.25
CA TYR A 18 5.64 29.18 -4.47
C TYR A 18 6.51 29.40 -5.72
N ASP A 19 5.91 29.65 -6.86
CA ASP A 19 6.63 29.92 -8.10
C ASP A 19 5.68 30.54 -9.14
N ALA A 20 5.77 31.83 -9.35
CA ALA A 20 4.89 32.55 -10.29
C ALA A 20 5.13 32.19 -11.77
N GLU A 21 6.24 31.53 -12.08
CA GLU A 21 6.58 31.12 -13.46
C GLU A 21 6.05 29.72 -13.80
N LYS A 22 5.67 28.91 -12.79
CA LYS A 22 5.11 27.58 -12.99
C LYS A 22 3.58 27.60 -13.02
N ALA A 23 3.00 26.61 -13.70
CA ALA A 23 1.58 26.33 -13.54
C ALA A 23 1.28 26.03 -12.06
N PRO A 24 0.16 26.51 -11.49
CA PRO A 24 -0.15 26.34 -10.06
C PRO A 24 -0.06 24.89 -9.58
N TYR A 25 -0.54 23.93 -10.38
CA TYR A 25 -0.49 22.52 -10.04
C TYR A 25 0.95 21.97 -10.02
N ASP A 26 1.80 22.40 -10.96
CA ASP A 26 3.21 21.97 -11.00
C ASP A 26 4.00 22.52 -9.81
N ALA A 27 3.66 23.72 -9.34
CA ALA A 27 4.25 24.29 -8.13
C ALA A 27 3.94 23.43 -6.89
N LEU A 28 2.67 22.99 -6.74
CA LEU A 28 2.25 22.10 -5.66
C LEU A 28 2.82 20.68 -5.80
N LEU A 29 2.82 20.13 -7.01
CA LEU A 29 3.38 18.82 -7.30
C LEU A 29 4.85 18.71 -6.89
N ASN A 30 5.62 19.77 -7.13
CA ASN A 30 7.04 19.83 -6.78
C ASN A 30 7.33 19.74 -5.26
N GLU A 31 6.33 19.98 -4.40
CA GLU A 31 6.48 19.76 -2.95
C GLU A 31 6.47 18.27 -2.59
N TYR A 32 5.75 17.45 -3.34
CA TYR A 32 5.60 16.01 -3.11
C TYR A 32 6.57 15.18 -3.93
N GLU A 33 6.84 15.60 -5.17
CA GLU A 33 7.78 14.99 -6.11
C GLU A 33 8.66 16.07 -6.75
N ARG A 34 9.79 16.32 -6.16
CA ARG A 34 10.68 17.42 -6.58
C ARG A 34 11.18 17.21 -8.01
N GLY A 35 10.96 18.23 -8.85
CA GLY A 35 11.42 18.25 -10.24
C GLY A 35 10.50 17.53 -11.23
N VAL A 36 9.35 17.04 -10.79
CA VAL A 36 8.30 16.46 -11.65
C VAL A 36 7.28 17.54 -11.98
N ASP A 37 6.83 17.59 -13.23
CA ASP A 37 5.78 18.46 -13.75
C ASP A 37 4.67 17.66 -14.45
N THR A 38 3.56 18.31 -14.74
CA THR A 38 2.41 17.68 -15.42
C THR A 38 2.76 17.16 -16.80
N GLN A 39 3.66 17.83 -17.54
CA GLN A 39 4.06 17.39 -18.87
C GLN A 39 4.81 16.04 -18.81
N GLN A 40 5.69 15.87 -17.83
CA GLN A 40 6.39 14.60 -17.61
C GLN A 40 5.42 13.50 -17.20
N LEU A 41 4.43 13.81 -16.33
CA LEU A 41 3.40 12.87 -15.92
C LEU A 41 2.50 12.45 -17.09
N ASP A 42 2.11 13.38 -17.96
CA ASP A 42 1.31 13.07 -19.16
C ASP A 42 2.03 12.07 -20.06
N VAL A 43 3.32 12.28 -20.32
CA VAL A 43 4.15 11.34 -21.10
C VAL A 43 4.24 9.98 -20.43
N PHE A 44 4.43 9.97 -19.12
CA PHE A 44 4.50 8.75 -18.32
C PHE A 44 3.19 7.97 -18.37
N PHE A 45 2.06 8.60 -18.07
CA PHE A 45 0.75 7.95 -18.06
C PHE A 45 0.30 7.51 -19.46
N ASP A 46 0.57 8.28 -20.50
CA ASP A 46 0.31 7.88 -21.87
C ASP A 46 1.10 6.63 -22.27
N THR A 47 2.35 6.55 -21.85
CA THR A 47 3.20 5.37 -22.10
C THR A 47 2.66 4.14 -21.38
N LEU A 48 2.32 4.29 -20.09
CA LEU A 48 1.70 3.22 -19.31
C LEU A 48 0.39 2.76 -19.94
N ARG A 49 -0.49 3.68 -20.29
CA ARG A 49 -1.80 3.38 -20.88
C ARG A 49 -1.67 2.58 -22.19
N LYS A 50 -0.73 2.99 -23.05
CA LYS A 50 -0.47 2.29 -24.32
C LYS A 50 0.03 0.86 -24.12
N GLY A 51 0.80 0.60 -23.06
CA GLY A 51 1.29 -0.74 -22.71
C GLY A 51 0.28 -1.58 -21.94
N LEU A 52 -0.32 -1.01 -20.89
CA LEU A 52 -1.15 -1.77 -19.96
C LEU A 52 -2.54 -2.11 -20.49
N VAL A 53 -3.19 -1.20 -21.23
CA VAL A 53 -4.57 -1.45 -21.72
C VAL A 53 -4.64 -2.68 -22.64
N PRO A 54 -3.77 -2.86 -23.65
CA PRO A 54 -3.77 -4.08 -24.45
C PRO A 54 -3.46 -5.34 -23.61
N LEU A 55 -2.54 -5.25 -22.66
CA LEU A 55 -2.17 -6.37 -21.79
C LEU A 55 -3.36 -6.81 -20.91
N ILE A 56 -4.04 -5.87 -20.26
CA ILE A 56 -5.21 -6.16 -19.42
C ILE A 56 -6.32 -6.81 -20.25
N ARG A 57 -6.57 -6.32 -21.48
CA ARG A 57 -7.54 -6.94 -22.39
C ARG A 57 -7.15 -8.37 -22.75
N ALA A 58 -5.89 -8.60 -23.09
CA ALA A 58 -5.40 -9.94 -23.43
C ALA A 58 -5.47 -10.91 -22.24
N ILE A 59 -5.27 -10.44 -21.00
CA ILE A 59 -5.45 -11.22 -19.78
C ILE A 59 -6.94 -11.56 -19.59
N GLY A 60 -7.84 -10.60 -19.78
CA GLY A 60 -9.29 -10.79 -19.65
C GLY A 60 -9.88 -11.84 -20.62
N GLU A 61 -9.21 -12.07 -21.77
CA GLU A 61 -9.59 -13.11 -22.74
C GLU A 61 -9.13 -14.53 -22.34
N LYS A 62 -8.30 -14.66 -21.28
CA LYS A 62 -7.82 -15.97 -20.82
C LYS A 62 -8.77 -16.55 -19.76
N PRO A 63 -8.76 -17.89 -19.55
CA PRO A 63 -9.45 -18.50 -18.42
C PRO A 63 -8.98 -17.84 -17.12
N GLN A 64 -9.94 -17.40 -16.33
CA GLN A 64 -9.65 -16.72 -15.06
C GLN A 64 -9.23 -17.71 -13.98
N ILE A 65 -8.42 -17.24 -13.05
CA ILE A 65 -7.98 -18.03 -11.89
C ILE A 65 -9.16 -18.15 -10.92
N ASP A 66 -9.37 -19.35 -10.39
CA ASP A 66 -10.30 -19.57 -9.28
C ASP A 66 -9.68 -19.01 -7.98
N ASP A 67 -10.32 -18.03 -7.42
CA ASP A 67 -9.99 -17.37 -6.16
C ASP A 67 -11.11 -17.46 -5.14
N SER A 68 -12.14 -18.26 -5.41
CA SER A 68 -13.36 -18.40 -4.59
C SER A 68 -13.06 -18.72 -3.12
N PHE A 69 -11.99 -19.44 -2.84
CA PHE A 69 -11.57 -19.76 -1.48
C PHE A 69 -11.07 -18.51 -0.71
N LEU A 70 -10.61 -17.44 -1.37
CA LEU A 70 -10.23 -16.19 -0.71
C LEU A 70 -11.43 -15.42 -0.15
N HIS A 71 -12.64 -15.73 -0.64
CA HIS A 71 -13.89 -15.05 -0.29
C HIS A 71 -14.79 -15.88 0.66
N LEU A 72 -14.24 -16.94 1.24
CA LEU A 72 -14.90 -17.67 2.32
C LEU A 72 -14.94 -16.83 3.60
N GLU A 73 -15.62 -17.33 4.63
CA GLU A 73 -15.65 -16.68 5.94
C GLU A 73 -14.33 -16.88 6.69
N TYR A 74 -13.57 -15.79 6.88
CA TYR A 74 -12.30 -15.75 7.60
C TYR A 74 -12.50 -15.02 8.94
N PRO A 75 -12.55 -15.72 10.08
CA PRO A 75 -12.82 -15.08 11.37
C PRO A 75 -11.82 -13.97 11.71
N VAL A 76 -12.31 -12.83 12.16
CA VAL A 76 -11.51 -11.63 12.44
C VAL A 76 -10.39 -11.90 13.44
N GLU A 77 -10.66 -12.69 14.50
CA GLU A 77 -9.64 -13.01 15.49
C GLU A 77 -8.47 -13.83 14.91
N GLN A 78 -8.74 -14.70 13.92
CA GLN A 78 -7.69 -15.41 13.20
C GLN A 78 -6.91 -14.47 12.27
N GLN A 79 -7.59 -13.51 11.63
CA GLN A 79 -6.94 -12.49 10.82
C GLN A 79 -6.03 -11.60 11.67
N LYS A 80 -6.44 -11.21 12.89
CA LYS A 80 -5.62 -10.44 13.85
C LYS A 80 -4.35 -11.22 14.22
N ALA A 81 -4.50 -12.49 14.59
CA ALA A 81 -3.36 -13.34 14.92
C ALA A 81 -2.41 -13.54 13.72
N PHE A 82 -2.97 -13.64 12.52
CA PHE A 82 -2.18 -13.72 11.29
C PHE A 82 -1.48 -12.39 10.97
N ALA A 83 -2.10 -11.25 11.22
CA ALA A 83 -1.48 -9.93 11.06
C ALA A 83 -0.29 -9.75 12.02
N ASP A 84 -0.40 -10.17 13.27
CA ASP A 84 0.72 -10.17 14.22
C ASP A 84 1.88 -11.07 13.73
N TYR A 85 1.58 -12.24 13.17
CA TYR A 85 2.59 -13.10 12.55
C TYR A 85 3.28 -12.43 11.35
N LEU A 86 2.53 -11.71 10.51
CA LEU A 86 3.12 -10.98 9.38
C LEU A 86 4.05 -9.86 9.84
N MET A 87 3.69 -9.14 10.91
CA MET A 87 4.58 -8.14 11.51
C MET A 87 5.89 -8.77 11.99
N GLU A 88 5.82 -9.95 12.62
CA GLU A 88 7.01 -10.70 13.05
C GLU A 88 7.88 -11.10 11.84
N VAL A 89 7.26 -11.64 10.76
CA VAL A 89 7.95 -12.01 9.52
C VAL A 89 8.64 -10.81 8.87
N MET A 90 8.03 -9.62 8.95
CA MET A 90 8.63 -8.38 8.44
C MET A 90 9.73 -7.82 9.36
N GLY A 91 9.88 -8.34 10.58
CA GLY A 91 10.82 -7.80 11.57
C GLY A 91 10.33 -6.52 12.24
N LEU A 92 9.03 -6.25 12.24
CA LEU A 92 8.42 -5.11 12.92
C LEU A 92 8.28 -5.41 14.41
N ASP A 93 9.11 -4.75 15.23
CA ASP A 93 9.05 -4.87 16.69
C ASP A 93 7.81 -4.17 17.25
N ARG A 94 6.96 -4.92 17.95
CA ARG A 94 5.74 -4.40 18.60
C ARG A 94 6.03 -3.35 19.68
N GLY A 95 7.25 -3.24 20.16
CA GLY A 95 7.70 -2.18 21.04
C GLY A 95 7.86 -0.83 20.34
N HIS A 96 8.02 -0.83 19.02
CA HIS A 96 8.24 0.35 18.18
C HIS A 96 7.20 0.53 17.08
N CYS A 97 6.45 -0.53 16.74
CA CYS A 97 5.42 -0.51 15.71
C CYS A 97 4.08 -1.01 16.27
N GLY A 98 3.11 -0.09 16.39
CA GLY A 98 1.73 -0.42 16.76
C GLY A 98 0.92 -0.94 15.57
N LEU A 99 -0.04 -1.83 15.83
CA LEU A 99 -1.04 -2.26 14.82
C LEU A 99 -2.44 -1.94 15.34
N GLY A 100 -3.22 -1.21 14.55
CA GLY A 100 -4.60 -0.86 14.81
C GLY A 100 -5.55 -1.32 13.70
N GLU A 101 -6.84 -1.07 13.88
CA GLU A 101 -7.89 -1.37 12.90
C GLU A 101 -8.56 -0.08 12.44
N THR A 102 -8.73 0.10 11.13
CA THR A 102 -9.42 1.25 10.53
C THR A 102 -10.12 0.84 9.25
N GLU A 103 -11.08 1.64 8.80
CA GLU A 103 -11.77 1.42 7.52
C GLU A 103 -10.79 1.53 6.34
N HIS A 104 -9.93 2.53 6.36
CA HIS A 104 -8.85 2.72 5.38
C HIS A 104 -7.50 2.57 6.07
N PRO A 105 -6.71 1.54 5.75
CA PRO A 105 -5.37 1.36 6.29
C PRO A 105 -4.48 2.56 6.03
N PHE A 106 -3.62 2.89 7.00
CA PHE A 106 -2.63 3.95 6.88
C PHE A 106 -1.48 3.73 7.86
N THR A 107 -0.37 4.39 7.60
CA THR A 107 0.79 4.47 8.49
C THR A 107 0.91 5.88 9.07
N LEU A 108 1.20 5.96 10.35
CA LEU A 108 1.48 7.20 11.07
C LEU A 108 2.80 7.05 11.82
N GLU A 109 3.70 7.99 11.63
CA GLU A 109 4.97 8.07 12.33
C GLU A 109 5.00 9.23 13.33
N PHE A 110 5.55 9.01 14.51
CA PHE A 110 5.89 10.04 15.48
C PHE A 110 7.40 10.28 15.51
N ASN A 111 8.16 9.22 15.36
CA ASN A 111 9.60 9.17 15.22
C ASN A 111 10.02 7.75 14.83
N ASN A 112 11.33 7.53 14.60
CA ASN A 112 11.86 6.21 14.24
C ASN A 112 11.79 5.14 15.35
N LYS A 113 11.07 5.38 16.43
CA LYS A 113 10.83 4.43 17.54
C LYS A 113 9.35 4.33 17.93
N ASP A 114 8.49 5.09 17.27
CA ASP A 114 7.02 5.02 17.43
C ASP A 114 6.37 5.23 16.05
N VAL A 115 6.12 4.13 15.37
CA VAL A 115 5.38 4.08 14.12
C VAL A 115 4.12 3.23 14.35
N ARG A 116 3.01 3.60 13.74
CA ARG A 116 1.73 2.92 13.91
C ARG A 116 1.11 2.66 12.56
N ILE A 117 0.85 1.39 12.28
CA ILE A 117 0.15 0.96 11.08
C ILE A 117 -1.26 0.54 11.43
N THR A 118 -2.14 0.59 10.44
CA THR A 118 -3.50 0.10 10.58
C THR A 118 -3.83 -0.86 9.46
N THR A 119 -4.81 -1.72 9.70
CA THR A 119 -5.35 -2.64 8.69
C THR A 119 -6.88 -2.67 8.79
N ASN A 120 -7.52 -3.29 7.80
CA ASN A 120 -8.94 -3.58 7.80
C ASN A 120 -9.16 -5.09 7.75
N TYR A 121 -10.05 -5.61 8.60
CA TYR A 121 -10.37 -7.04 8.63
C TYR A 121 -11.72 -7.29 7.97
N ASP A 122 -11.69 -7.68 6.70
CA ASP A 122 -12.87 -8.10 5.97
C ASP A 122 -13.11 -9.60 6.19
N LEU A 123 -14.33 -9.95 6.65
CA LEU A 123 -14.72 -11.33 6.91
C LEU A 123 -14.63 -12.22 5.65
N HIS A 124 -14.81 -11.65 4.48
CA HIS A 124 -14.83 -12.37 3.20
C HIS A 124 -13.68 -12.01 2.26
N ASN A 125 -12.61 -11.39 2.79
CA ASN A 125 -11.43 -11.04 2.00
C ASN A 125 -10.16 -11.02 2.84
N VAL A 126 -9.63 -12.19 3.18
CA VAL A 126 -8.38 -12.31 3.95
C VAL A 126 -7.17 -11.67 3.25
N ALA A 127 -7.18 -11.62 1.93
CA ALA A 127 -6.09 -11.01 1.16
C ALA A 127 -6.02 -9.50 1.42
N SER A 128 -7.16 -8.83 1.67
CA SER A 128 -7.17 -7.39 1.98
C SER A 128 -6.36 -7.08 3.23
N SER A 129 -6.63 -7.73 4.37
CA SER A 129 -5.89 -7.51 5.61
C SER A 129 -4.42 -7.91 5.49
N MET A 130 -4.13 -9.04 4.83
CA MET A 130 -2.77 -9.51 4.59
C MET A 130 -1.93 -8.48 3.84
N TYR A 131 -2.43 -7.99 2.71
CA TYR A 131 -1.68 -7.06 1.87
C TYR A 131 -1.64 -5.65 2.44
N SER A 132 -2.65 -5.22 3.20
CA SER A 132 -2.59 -3.98 3.96
C SER A 132 -1.47 -4.01 4.99
N VAL A 133 -1.30 -5.09 5.75
CA VAL A 133 -0.21 -5.22 6.72
C VAL A 133 1.16 -5.19 6.03
N LEU A 134 1.31 -5.85 4.89
CA LEU A 134 2.57 -5.84 4.13
C LEU A 134 2.88 -4.45 3.55
N HIS A 135 1.87 -3.75 3.06
CA HIS A 135 1.97 -2.41 2.50
C HIS A 135 2.34 -1.39 3.58
N GLU A 136 1.51 -1.28 4.62
CA GLU A 136 1.72 -0.35 5.73
C GLU A 136 2.99 -0.70 6.52
N GLY A 137 3.29 -1.99 6.65
CA GLY A 137 4.55 -2.46 7.21
C GLY A 137 5.78 -2.04 6.39
N GLY A 138 5.64 -1.94 5.07
CA GLY A 138 6.67 -1.38 4.20
C GLY A 138 6.96 0.09 4.50
N HIS A 139 5.91 0.91 4.65
CA HIS A 139 6.01 2.29 5.12
C HIS A 139 6.64 2.38 6.50
N ALA A 140 6.21 1.51 7.42
CA ALA A 140 6.75 1.48 8.79
C ALA A 140 8.24 1.16 8.80
N LEU A 141 8.71 0.20 8.02
CA LEU A 141 10.14 -0.12 7.90
C LEU A 141 10.97 1.04 7.36
N TYR A 142 10.39 1.85 6.47
CA TYR A 142 11.05 3.07 5.99
C TYR A 142 11.25 4.06 7.13
N GLU A 143 10.23 4.36 7.90
CA GLU A 143 10.26 5.32 9.00
C GLU A 143 11.12 4.84 10.18
N LEU A 144 10.99 3.57 10.56
CA LEU A 144 11.83 2.96 11.61
C LEU A 144 13.32 2.90 11.22
N GLY A 145 13.62 2.90 9.90
CA GLY A 145 14.98 2.90 9.35
C GLY A 145 15.66 4.27 9.32
N ILE A 146 14.96 5.36 9.65
CA ILE A 146 15.54 6.69 9.67
C ILE A 146 16.55 6.81 10.80
N ARG A 147 17.72 7.38 10.50
CA ARG A 147 18.82 7.54 11.45
C ARG A 147 18.43 8.44 12.62
N ASP A 148 18.89 8.09 13.84
CA ASP A 148 18.60 8.83 15.07
C ASP A 148 19.07 10.30 15.01
N ASP A 149 20.18 10.58 14.34
CA ASP A 149 20.72 11.93 14.21
C ASP A 149 19.96 12.84 13.22
N LEU A 150 19.06 12.26 12.43
CA LEU A 150 18.15 13.00 11.53
C LEU A 150 16.79 13.29 12.17
N GLN A 151 16.46 12.66 13.30
CA GLN A 151 15.18 12.86 13.97
C GLN A 151 14.98 14.31 14.37
N TYR A 152 13.77 14.82 14.20
CA TYR A 152 13.39 16.21 14.49
C TYR A 152 14.11 17.26 13.65
N THR A 153 14.71 16.88 12.53
CA THR A 153 15.28 17.79 11.53
C THR A 153 14.40 17.83 10.28
N CYS A 154 14.66 18.76 9.37
CA CYS A 154 13.98 18.79 8.06
C CYS A 154 14.40 17.64 7.11
N LEU A 155 15.30 16.78 7.54
CA LEU A 155 15.73 15.56 6.82
C LEU A 155 15.06 14.30 7.36
N THR A 156 14.17 14.41 8.34
CA THR A 156 13.34 13.33 8.82
C THR A 156 12.22 13.03 7.82
N GLY A 157 11.85 11.77 7.69
CA GLY A 157 10.78 11.31 6.79
C GLY A 157 11.26 10.90 5.41
N GLY A 158 10.31 10.63 4.54
CA GLY A 158 10.57 10.20 3.16
C GLY A 158 11.14 11.32 2.29
N VAL A 159 12.03 10.97 1.37
CA VAL A 159 12.60 11.91 0.39
C VAL A 159 11.50 12.50 -0.50
N SER A 160 10.52 11.69 -0.88
CA SER A 160 9.32 12.08 -1.62
C SER A 160 8.20 11.08 -1.36
N MET A 161 6.97 11.44 -1.72
CA MET A 161 5.83 10.52 -1.61
C MET A 161 6.02 9.29 -2.50
N GLY A 162 6.54 9.44 -3.71
CA GLY A 162 6.79 8.33 -4.62
C GLY A 162 7.86 7.36 -4.10
N VAL A 163 8.93 7.86 -3.48
CA VAL A 163 9.96 7.00 -2.86
C VAL A 163 9.36 6.26 -1.65
N HIS A 164 8.55 6.94 -0.84
CA HIS A 164 7.89 6.32 0.31
C HIS A 164 6.91 5.22 -0.13
N GLU A 165 6.08 5.49 -1.14
CA GLU A 165 5.16 4.52 -1.73
C GLU A 165 5.91 3.38 -2.46
N SER A 166 7.09 3.63 -3.02
CA SER A 166 7.88 2.57 -3.64
C SER A 166 8.32 1.52 -2.63
N GLN A 167 8.56 1.90 -1.38
CA GLN A 167 8.91 0.99 -0.30
C GLN A 167 7.72 0.12 0.11
N SER A 168 6.53 0.68 0.26
CA SER A 168 5.32 -0.09 0.55
C SER A 168 4.99 -1.07 -0.58
N ARG A 169 5.05 -0.62 -1.84
CA ARG A 169 4.83 -1.46 -3.02
C ARG A 169 5.91 -2.52 -3.20
N PHE A 170 7.14 -2.26 -2.79
CA PHE A 170 8.17 -3.28 -2.77
C PHE A 170 7.80 -4.45 -1.86
N TYR A 171 7.35 -4.17 -0.63
CA TYR A 171 6.93 -5.21 0.31
C TYR A 171 5.61 -5.88 -0.11
N GLU A 172 4.62 -5.12 -0.54
CA GLU A 172 3.34 -5.66 -0.99
C GLU A 172 3.47 -6.48 -2.28
N ASN A 173 4.01 -5.86 -3.35
CA ASN A 173 3.93 -6.43 -4.69
C ASN A 173 5.15 -7.29 -5.06
N LEU A 174 6.38 -6.84 -4.75
CA LEU A 174 7.58 -7.56 -5.18
C LEU A 174 7.93 -8.69 -4.21
N ILE A 175 7.78 -8.48 -2.90
CA ILE A 175 7.99 -9.52 -1.90
C ILE A 175 6.71 -10.29 -1.66
N GLY A 176 5.66 -9.65 -1.15
CA GLY A 176 4.44 -10.26 -0.64
C GLY A 176 3.68 -11.10 -1.65
N ARG A 177 3.72 -10.71 -2.93
CA ARG A 177 3.09 -11.45 -4.03
C ARG A 177 4.05 -12.43 -4.73
N SER A 178 5.31 -12.53 -4.28
CA SER A 178 6.27 -13.45 -4.88
C SER A 178 5.97 -14.90 -4.51
N ARG A 179 6.28 -15.82 -5.45
CA ARG A 179 6.17 -17.26 -5.21
C ARG A 179 7.03 -17.73 -4.04
N ALA A 180 8.21 -17.12 -3.86
CA ALA A 180 9.12 -17.48 -2.79
C ALA A 180 8.55 -17.12 -1.41
N PHE A 181 8.03 -15.90 -1.27
CA PHE A 181 7.42 -15.42 -0.03
C PHE A 181 6.16 -16.24 0.31
N ILE A 182 5.24 -16.38 -0.65
CA ILE A 182 4.03 -17.18 -0.46
C ILE A 182 4.39 -18.61 -0.06
N GLY A 183 5.33 -19.24 -0.76
CA GLY A 183 5.78 -20.61 -0.41
C GLY A 183 6.35 -20.72 1.01
N ALA A 184 7.05 -19.68 1.48
CA ALA A 184 7.63 -19.66 2.82
C ALA A 184 6.58 -19.51 3.93
N ILE A 185 5.59 -18.63 3.75
CA ILE A 185 4.58 -18.35 4.78
C ILE A 185 3.38 -19.30 4.73
N TYR A 186 3.12 -19.94 3.59
CA TYR A 186 1.88 -20.68 3.34
C TYR A 186 1.57 -21.78 4.38
N PRO A 187 2.52 -22.57 4.88
CA PRO A 187 2.23 -23.52 5.96
C PRO A 187 1.59 -22.85 7.18
N LYS A 188 2.07 -21.65 7.54
CA LYS A 188 1.48 -20.87 8.63
C LYS A 188 0.11 -20.28 8.26
N VAL A 189 -0.09 -19.83 7.05
CA VAL A 189 -1.39 -19.37 6.56
C VAL A 189 -2.44 -20.48 6.71
N GLN A 190 -2.09 -21.73 6.36
CA GLN A 190 -2.98 -22.88 6.54
C GLN A 190 -3.24 -23.21 8.02
N GLU A 191 -2.27 -23.02 8.91
CA GLU A 191 -2.47 -23.19 10.35
C GLU A 191 -3.48 -22.17 10.92
N PHE A 192 -3.45 -20.91 10.46
CA PHE A 192 -4.42 -19.90 10.87
C PHE A 192 -5.80 -20.14 10.27
N PHE A 193 -5.89 -20.64 9.06
CA PHE A 193 -7.14 -20.79 8.30
C PHE A 193 -7.36 -22.22 7.77
N PRO A 194 -7.36 -23.24 8.64
CA PRO A 194 -7.41 -24.64 8.20
C PRO A 194 -8.74 -25.03 7.54
N ALA A 195 -9.83 -24.38 7.92
CA ALA A 195 -11.15 -24.67 7.34
C ALA A 195 -11.26 -24.17 5.90
N GLN A 196 -10.65 -23.03 5.60
CA GLN A 196 -10.72 -22.36 4.30
C GLN A 196 -9.63 -22.86 3.34
N LEU A 197 -8.42 -23.08 3.86
CA LEU A 197 -7.22 -23.32 3.06
C LEU A 197 -6.65 -24.74 3.18
N GLY A 198 -7.25 -25.60 4.00
CA GLY A 198 -6.73 -26.96 4.23
C GLY A 198 -6.57 -27.81 2.96
N ASN A 199 -7.41 -27.61 1.95
CA ASN A 199 -7.36 -28.30 0.66
C ASN A 199 -6.77 -27.45 -0.48
N VAL A 200 -6.30 -26.23 -0.19
CA VAL A 200 -5.71 -25.32 -1.16
C VAL A 200 -4.20 -25.47 -1.13
N THR A 201 -3.57 -25.58 -2.28
CA THR A 201 -2.11 -25.65 -2.38
C THR A 201 -1.49 -24.24 -2.38
N ALA A 202 -0.22 -24.14 -1.99
CA ALA A 202 0.53 -22.87 -2.07
C ALA A 202 0.53 -22.28 -3.48
N GLU A 203 0.55 -23.14 -4.51
CA GLU A 203 0.50 -22.68 -5.91
C GLU A 203 -0.87 -22.09 -6.29
N GLN A 204 -1.96 -22.71 -5.83
CA GLN A 204 -3.31 -22.16 -6.04
C GLN A 204 -3.45 -20.82 -5.31
N PHE A 205 -3.02 -20.73 -4.05
CA PHE A 205 -3.03 -19.50 -3.29
C PHE A 205 -2.18 -18.39 -3.97
N TYR A 206 -0.95 -18.73 -4.38
CA TYR A 206 -0.09 -17.81 -5.12
C TYR A 206 -0.77 -17.26 -6.38
N ARG A 207 -1.41 -18.12 -7.16
CA ARG A 207 -2.13 -17.69 -8.37
C ARG A 207 -3.33 -16.81 -8.05
N ALA A 208 -4.11 -17.16 -7.04
CA ALA A 208 -5.30 -16.42 -6.65
C ALA A 208 -4.97 -15.00 -6.19
N VAL A 209 -3.96 -14.83 -5.31
CA VAL A 209 -3.55 -13.50 -4.83
C VAL A 209 -2.86 -12.64 -5.90
N ASN A 210 -2.45 -13.24 -7.02
CA ASN A 210 -1.89 -12.56 -8.19
C ASN A 210 -2.88 -12.45 -9.36
N LYS A 211 -4.15 -12.77 -9.15
CA LYS A 211 -5.20 -12.56 -10.13
C LYS A 211 -5.28 -11.07 -10.48
N VAL A 212 -5.32 -10.77 -11.79
CA VAL A 212 -5.42 -9.38 -12.26
C VAL A 212 -6.89 -9.02 -12.40
N GLU A 213 -7.32 -8.05 -11.62
CA GLU A 213 -8.68 -7.53 -11.64
C GLU A 213 -8.68 -6.01 -11.76
N PRO A 214 -9.68 -5.42 -12.45
CA PRO A 214 -9.89 -3.98 -12.40
C PRO A 214 -10.30 -3.57 -10.97
N LEU A 215 -9.54 -2.67 -10.37
CA LEU A 215 -9.93 -2.03 -9.12
C LEU A 215 -10.70 -0.75 -9.42
N SER A 216 -11.83 -0.56 -8.75
CA SER A 216 -12.55 0.71 -8.77
C SER A 216 -11.95 1.63 -7.69
N LEU A 217 -11.07 2.54 -8.10
CA LEU A 217 -10.49 3.56 -7.23
C LEU A 217 -11.37 4.82 -7.19
N ILE A 218 -12.68 4.66 -7.03
CA ILE A 218 -13.65 5.78 -7.08
C ILE A 218 -13.55 6.71 -5.85
N HIS A 219 -12.80 6.34 -4.84
CA HIS A 219 -12.77 7.05 -3.56
C HIS A 219 -11.37 7.51 -3.14
N ILE A 220 -10.57 7.97 -4.11
CA ILE A 220 -9.36 8.76 -3.81
C ILE A 220 -9.68 10.23 -4.01
#